data_b8eb4c0481d80a349d717e75ab03afb6
#
_entry.id   b8eb4c0481d80a349d717e75ab03afb6
#
_cell.length_a   1.000
_cell.length_b   1.000
_cell.length_c   1.000
_cell.angle_alpha   90.00
_cell.angle_beta   90.00
_cell.angle_gamma   90.00
#
_symmetry.space_group_name_H-M   'P 1'
#
loop_
_entity.id
_entity.type
_entity.pdbx_description
1 polymer ?
#
loop_
_entity_poly.entity_id
_entity_poly.type
_entity_poly.pdbx_seq_one_letter_code
_entity_poly.pdbx_strand_id
1 'polypeptide(L)'
;VFLMAAAQVNAMAPQTTIGSASPVGLGGEDIGKTSSAKVQNDLTSLVRSLAEATGRDAAWYQRAVTEAANSTAAEAVSRRVVDYLAVDRTDLLEQIGKRGLASGEGVLHFTPSQVRIITQEPSWRHAFLSWLLNPQVAYILLLIGVAGVFFELSTPGVILPGVAGGLSLLLALYALSVLPTNAAGLLLLLFGGGLFLLEIHVTSYGLLSLSGLAALFFGSLLLFRGQGVDGLPLSLIAPTVIGVCVLLSLAVWLLAKAQRLRPRTGVSALVGETAQVRHWSANAGKVFLHGEIWDAVLEPGAHAPTPQTGGTVRVVAVKDMLLIVAADVGERP
;
A
#
# COMPACT_ATOMS: atom_id res chain seq x y z
N VAL A 1 -15.77 26.20 15.05
CA VAL A 1 -15.77 27.49 15.74
C VAL A 1 -15.45 28.62 14.75
N PHE A 2 -14.35 28.61 14.02
CA PHE A 2 -13.92 29.69 13.12
C PHE A 2 -14.91 29.92 11.96
N LEU A 3 -15.39 28.85 11.30
CA LEU A 3 -16.41 28.96 10.26
C LEU A 3 -17.71 29.56 10.78
N MET A 4 -18.10 29.20 12.01
CA MET A 4 -19.27 29.75 12.68
C MET A 4 -19.09 31.24 12.99
N ALA A 5 -17.89 31.64 13.44
CA ALA A 5 -17.59 33.04 13.69
C ALA A 5 -17.66 33.90 12.41
N ALA A 6 -17.22 33.38 11.27
CA ALA A 6 -17.15 34.07 9.99
C ALA A 6 -18.47 34.06 9.20
N ALA A 7 -19.36 33.11 9.44
CA ALA A 7 -20.58 32.93 8.65
C ALA A 7 -21.57 34.07 8.87
N GLN A 8 -22.25 34.52 7.80
CA GLN A 8 -23.32 35.53 7.91
C GLN A 8 -24.50 35.02 8.73
N VAL A 9 -24.82 33.74 8.57
CA VAL A 9 -25.88 33.05 9.31
C VAL A 9 -25.32 31.72 9.78
N ASN A 10 -25.56 31.39 11.04
CA ASN A 10 -25.25 30.09 11.59
C ASN A 10 -26.38 29.54 12.43
N ALA A 11 -26.46 28.23 12.51
CA ALA A 11 -27.53 27.54 13.22
C ALA A 11 -27.03 26.29 13.90
N MET A 12 -27.70 25.87 14.94
CA MET A 12 -27.48 24.59 15.61
C MET A 12 -28.77 23.79 15.69
N ALA A 13 -28.66 22.48 15.61
CA ALA A 13 -29.77 21.60 15.95
C ALA A 13 -29.93 21.46 17.47
N PRO A 14 -31.10 21.16 17.99
CA PRO A 14 -31.30 20.83 19.39
C PRO A 14 -30.39 19.68 19.82
N GLN A 15 -29.94 19.71 21.09
CA GLN A 15 -29.07 18.68 21.69
C GLN A 15 -27.66 18.59 21.07
N THR A 16 -27.20 19.62 20.37
CA THR A 16 -25.82 19.73 19.89
C THR A 16 -25.01 20.70 20.74
N THR A 17 -23.69 20.64 20.62
CA THR A 17 -22.74 21.50 21.33
C THR A 17 -21.78 22.17 20.36
N ILE A 18 -21.25 23.34 20.75
CA ILE A 18 -20.23 24.07 20.02
C ILE A 18 -19.12 24.50 20.97
N GLY A 19 -17.85 24.43 20.57
CA GLY A 19 -16.71 24.86 21.36
C GLY A 19 -15.46 24.04 21.11
N SER A 20 -14.56 23.96 22.11
CA SER A 20 -13.33 23.15 22.09
C SER A 20 -12.45 23.40 20.86
N ALA A 21 -12.03 24.64 20.65
CA ALA A 21 -11.26 25.04 19.48
C ALA A 21 -9.77 25.31 19.80
N SER A 22 -9.28 24.77 20.90
CA SER A 22 -7.86 24.91 21.28
C SER A 22 -6.97 24.21 20.24
N PRO A 23 -5.85 24.84 19.84
CA PRO A 23 -4.94 24.23 18.89
C PRO A 23 -4.24 23.00 19.51
N VAL A 24 -4.19 21.92 18.77
CA VAL A 24 -3.45 20.69 19.09
C VAL A 24 -2.42 20.43 18.00
N GLY A 25 -1.31 19.77 18.33
CA GLY A 25 -0.31 19.35 17.36
C GLY A 25 -0.88 18.34 16.36
N LEU A 26 -0.26 18.22 15.20
CA LEU A 26 -0.64 17.30 14.10
C LEU A 26 -0.68 15.82 14.52
N GLY A 27 -0.28 15.45 15.69
CA GLY A 27 -0.34 14.10 16.24
C GLY A 27 -1.13 13.99 17.52
N GLY A 28 -1.87 15.04 17.92
CA GLY A 28 -2.48 15.12 19.24
C GLY A 28 -1.45 15.39 20.36
N GLU A 29 -0.18 15.63 20.02
CA GLU A 29 0.87 15.97 20.95
C GLU A 29 0.78 17.44 21.37
N ASP A 30 1.21 17.74 22.60
CA ASP A 30 1.32 19.11 23.06
C ASP A 30 2.36 19.87 22.23
N ILE A 31 1.92 20.91 21.55
CA ILE A 31 2.79 21.84 20.86
C ILE A 31 3.71 22.49 21.93
N GLY A 32 5.02 22.49 21.72
CA GLY A 32 5.96 23.08 22.68
C GLY A 32 5.51 24.48 23.16
N LYS A 33 5.57 24.75 24.45
CA LYS A 33 4.95 25.90 25.15
C LYS A 33 5.07 27.25 24.43
N THR A 34 6.23 27.55 23.81
CA THR A 34 6.45 28.84 23.14
C THR A 34 5.74 28.88 21.77
N SER A 35 5.72 27.77 21.01
CA SER A 35 5.02 27.69 19.72
C SER A 35 3.51 27.63 19.93
N SER A 36 3.06 26.91 20.94
CA SER A 36 1.65 26.85 21.34
C SER A 36 1.10 28.23 21.67
N ALA A 37 1.81 29.02 22.47
CA ALA A 37 1.39 30.38 22.85
C ALA A 37 1.27 31.32 21.62
N LYS A 38 2.20 31.23 20.68
CA LYS A 38 2.13 32.04 19.43
C LYS A 38 0.93 31.68 18.59
N VAL A 39 0.73 30.38 18.32
CA VAL A 39 -0.42 29.87 17.53
C VAL A 39 -1.73 30.21 18.23
N GLN A 40 -1.81 30.03 19.54
CA GLN A 40 -3.01 30.35 20.31
C GLN A 40 -3.37 31.83 20.26
N ASN A 41 -2.37 32.74 20.41
CA ASN A 41 -2.59 34.18 20.32
C ASN A 41 -3.05 34.61 18.92
N ASP A 42 -2.47 34.04 17.87
CA ASP A 42 -2.87 34.33 16.49
C ASP A 42 -4.31 33.88 16.21
N LEU A 43 -4.63 32.63 16.55
CA LEU A 43 -5.98 32.09 16.42
C LEU A 43 -7.03 32.84 17.26
N THR A 44 -6.65 33.28 18.46
CA THR A 44 -7.50 34.09 19.35
C THR A 44 -7.81 35.44 18.71
N SER A 45 -6.81 36.09 18.15
CA SER A 45 -6.96 37.36 17.44
C SER A 45 -7.83 37.24 16.20
N LEU A 46 -7.63 36.18 15.43
CA LEU A 46 -8.41 35.87 14.22
C LEU A 46 -9.88 35.64 14.57
N VAL A 47 -10.17 34.74 15.52
CA VAL A 47 -11.55 34.38 15.86
C VAL A 47 -12.30 35.56 16.48
N ARG A 48 -11.61 36.40 17.25
CA ARG A 48 -12.15 37.66 17.78
C ARG A 48 -12.58 38.59 16.65
N SER A 49 -11.68 38.87 15.72
CA SER A 49 -11.95 39.73 14.56
C SER A 49 -13.15 39.23 13.73
N LEU A 50 -13.24 37.93 13.50
CA LEU A 50 -14.36 37.31 12.77
C LEU A 50 -15.70 37.47 13.53
N ALA A 51 -15.70 37.25 14.83
CA ALA A 51 -16.89 37.37 15.68
C ALA A 51 -17.35 38.82 15.79
N GLU A 52 -16.43 39.77 15.95
CA GLU A 52 -16.73 41.21 15.96
C GLU A 52 -17.34 41.68 14.62
N ALA A 53 -16.77 41.23 13.49
CA ALA A 53 -17.27 41.56 12.15
C ALA A 53 -18.71 41.07 11.90
N THR A 54 -19.12 39.99 12.57
CA THR A 54 -20.47 39.38 12.44
C THR A 54 -21.41 39.74 13.60
N GLY A 55 -20.96 40.58 14.56
CA GLY A 55 -21.76 41.02 15.71
C GLY A 55 -22.05 39.94 16.76
N ARG A 56 -21.16 38.92 16.86
CA ARG A 56 -21.31 37.81 17.80
C ARG A 56 -20.51 38.02 19.08
N ASP A 57 -20.68 37.15 20.08
CA ASP A 57 -19.99 37.19 21.36
C ASP A 57 -18.48 36.85 21.19
N ALA A 58 -17.69 37.84 20.84
CA ALA A 58 -16.25 37.69 20.64
C ALA A 58 -15.52 37.13 21.88
N ALA A 59 -15.98 37.46 23.09
CA ALA A 59 -15.38 36.96 24.34
C ALA A 59 -15.59 35.45 24.50
N TRP A 60 -16.76 34.93 24.10
CA TRP A 60 -17.00 33.49 24.10
C TRP A 60 -16.12 32.78 23.07
N TYR A 61 -16.02 33.32 21.85
CA TYR A 61 -15.19 32.75 20.79
C TYR A 61 -13.70 32.70 21.18
N GLN A 62 -13.19 33.72 21.89
CA GLN A 62 -11.84 33.71 22.44
C GLN A 62 -11.65 32.58 23.46
N ARG A 63 -12.58 32.41 24.43
CA ARG A 63 -12.50 31.33 25.42
C ARG A 63 -12.63 29.95 24.80
N ALA A 64 -13.34 29.80 23.71
CA ALA A 64 -13.39 28.53 22.98
C ALA A 64 -12.01 28.10 22.46
N VAL A 65 -11.13 29.06 22.10
CA VAL A 65 -9.74 28.81 21.66
C VAL A 65 -8.79 28.69 22.87
N THR A 66 -8.91 29.58 23.90
CA THR A 66 -7.95 29.64 24.99
C THR A 66 -8.22 28.65 26.11
N GLU A 67 -9.48 28.33 26.38
CA GLU A 67 -9.95 27.52 27.51
C GLU A 67 -10.73 26.28 27.08
N ALA A 68 -10.80 26.02 25.76
CA ALA A 68 -11.67 24.98 25.20
C ALA A 68 -13.14 25.08 25.64
N ALA A 69 -13.63 26.31 25.90
CA ALA A 69 -15.00 26.53 26.34
C ALA A 69 -16.02 25.94 25.40
N ASN A 70 -17.09 25.36 25.96
CA ASN A 70 -18.19 24.73 25.25
C ASN A 70 -19.51 25.39 25.65
N SER A 71 -20.50 25.34 24.74
CA SER A 71 -21.88 25.71 25.04
C SER A 71 -22.85 24.73 24.37
N THR A 72 -23.97 24.49 25.02
CA THR A 72 -25.11 23.82 24.42
C THR A 72 -25.78 24.73 23.38
N ALA A 73 -26.55 24.14 22.47
CA ALA A 73 -27.24 24.91 21.43
C ALA A 73 -28.13 26.04 21.98
N ALA A 74 -28.82 25.79 23.08
CA ALA A 74 -29.66 26.80 23.74
C ALA A 74 -28.85 27.95 24.33
N GLU A 75 -27.74 27.64 25.02
CA GLU A 75 -26.82 28.64 25.57
C GLU A 75 -26.15 29.45 24.46
N ALA A 76 -25.76 28.79 23.35
CA ALA A 76 -25.07 29.41 22.22
C ALA A 76 -25.99 30.49 21.57
N VAL A 77 -27.29 30.19 21.40
CA VAL A 77 -28.27 31.18 20.89
C VAL A 77 -28.47 32.31 21.90
N SER A 78 -28.66 32.01 23.20
CA SER A 78 -28.87 33.04 24.24
C SER A 78 -27.69 34.01 24.37
N ARG A 79 -26.47 33.56 24.11
CA ARG A 79 -25.24 34.37 24.14
C ARG A 79 -24.87 34.99 22.80
N ARG A 80 -25.68 34.85 21.77
CA ARG A 80 -25.34 35.30 20.40
C ARG A 80 -24.06 34.70 19.84
N VAL A 81 -23.73 33.48 20.24
CA VAL A 81 -22.68 32.69 19.60
C VAL A 81 -23.20 32.12 18.30
N VAL A 82 -24.49 31.73 18.29
CA VAL A 82 -25.21 31.18 17.15
C VAL A 82 -26.51 31.96 16.94
N ASP A 83 -26.92 32.12 15.68
CA ASP A 83 -28.10 32.95 15.35
C ASP A 83 -29.43 32.23 15.54
N TYR A 84 -29.46 30.91 15.25
CA TYR A 84 -30.68 30.13 15.24
C TYR A 84 -30.54 28.76 15.89
N LEU A 85 -31.63 28.32 16.54
CA LEU A 85 -31.85 26.93 16.90
C LEU A 85 -32.92 26.39 15.94
N ALA A 86 -32.58 25.41 15.12
CA ALA A 86 -33.47 24.84 14.12
C ALA A 86 -33.48 23.31 14.19
N VAL A 87 -34.65 22.71 14.14
CA VAL A 87 -34.83 21.25 14.20
C VAL A 87 -34.41 20.60 12.88
N ASP A 88 -34.74 21.26 11.78
CA ASP A 88 -34.40 20.79 10.43
C ASP A 88 -34.11 21.97 9.48
N ARG A 89 -33.82 21.66 8.21
CA ARG A 89 -33.51 22.67 7.20
C ARG A 89 -34.71 23.54 6.85
N THR A 90 -35.92 22.99 6.92
CA THR A 90 -37.16 23.72 6.59
C THR A 90 -37.43 24.76 7.66
N ASP A 91 -37.34 24.39 8.94
CA ASP A 91 -37.44 25.28 10.09
C ASP A 91 -36.39 26.39 10.02
N LEU A 92 -35.11 26.03 9.70
CA LEU A 92 -34.05 27.02 9.52
C LEU A 92 -34.39 28.04 8.43
N LEU A 93 -34.83 27.58 7.25
CA LEU A 93 -35.19 28.46 6.14
C LEU A 93 -36.37 29.34 6.47
N GLU A 94 -37.34 28.86 7.24
CA GLU A 94 -38.45 29.63 7.71
C GLU A 94 -38.05 30.76 8.67
N GLN A 95 -37.17 30.44 9.63
CA GLN A 95 -36.62 31.42 10.59
C GLN A 95 -35.77 32.48 9.88
N ILE A 96 -34.91 32.10 8.94
CA ILE A 96 -34.09 33.04 8.16
C ILE A 96 -34.96 33.90 7.28
N GLY A 97 -35.95 33.32 6.57
CA GLY A 97 -36.82 34.04 5.69
C GLY A 97 -37.70 35.10 6.41
N LYS A 98 -38.15 34.78 7.64
CA LYS A 98 -38.88 35.72 8.51
C LYS A 98 -37.99 36.87 8.99
N ARG A 99 -36.74 36.58 9.45
CA ARG A 99 -35.80 37.61 9.94
C ARG A 99 -35.21 38.43 8.78
N GLY A 100 -35.11 37.81 7.62
CA GLY A 100 -34.43 38.35 6.45
C GLY A 100 -32.95 38.08 6.42
N LEU A 101 -32.43 37.79 5.25
CA LEU A 101 -30.99 37.58 4.97
C LEU A 101 -30.39 38.85 4.39
N ALA A 102 -29.36 39.39 5.00
CA ALA A 102 -28.62 40.51 4.47
C ALA A 102 -27.99 40.17 3.11
N SER A 103 -28.27 40.93 2.09
CA SER A 103 -27.73 40.85 0.74
C SER A 103 -27.12 42.20 0.39
N GLY A 104 -26.18 42.23 -0.58
CA GLY A 104 -25.58 43.50 -1.02
C GLY A 104 -26.56 44.56 -1.50
N GLU A 105 -27.80 44.16 -1.86
CA GLU A 105 -28.90 45.02 -2.30
C GLU A 105 -29.94 45.33 -1.24
N GLY A 106 -29.79 44.81 0.00
CA GLY A 106 -30.73 45.01 1.11
C GLY A 106 -30.98 43.71 1.89
N VAL A 107 -32.18 43.66 2.55
CA VAL A 107 -32.61 42.48 3.29
C VAL A 107 -33.59 41.67 2.46
N LEU A 108 -33.25 40.43 2.18
CA LEU A 108 -34.05 39.48 1.42
C LEU A 108 -34.97 38.70 2.35
N HIS A 109 -36.27 38.84 2.21
CA HIS A 109 -37.30 38.01 2.86
C HIS A 109 -37.81 36.96 1.88
N PHE A 110 -37.96 35.73 2.32
CA PHE A 110 -38.42 34.61 1.49
C PHE A 110 -39.22 33.59 2.33
N THR A 111 -39.97 32.75 1.67
CA THR A 111 -40.60 31.57 2.25
C THR A 111 -39.84 30.29 1.83
N PRO A 112 -39.87 29.20 2.62
CA PRO A 112 -39.22 27.97 2.24
C PRO A 112 -39.60 27.42 0.85
N SER A 113 -40.86 27.68 0.43
CA SER A 113 -41.37 27.28 -0.89
C SER A 113 -40.72 28.02 -2.08
N GLN A 114 -40.12 29.17 -1.83
CA GLN A 114 -39.41 29.98 -2.84
C GLN A 114 -37.93 29.57 -2.97
N VAL A 115 -37.43 28.70 -2.05
CA VAL A 115 -36.03 28.31 -2.00
C VAL A 115 -35.85 26.94 -2.67
N ARG A 116 -34.99 26.88 -3.67
CA ARG A 116 -34.56 25.62 -4.28
C ARG A 116 -33.25 25.16 -3.63
N ILE A 117 -33.33 24.06 -2.89
CA ILE A 117 -32.12 23.42 -2.34
C ILE A 117 -31.43 22.64 -3.44
N ILE A 118 -30.19 23.01 -3.77
CA ILE A 118 -29.34 22.29 -4.74
C ILE A 118 -28.28 21.54 -3.95
N THR A 119 -28.36 20.23 -3.97
CA THR A 119 -27.29 19.38 -3.41
C THR A 119 -26.17 19.29 -4.42
N GLN A 120 -25.01 19.80 -4.06
CA GLN A 120 -23.82 19.74 -4.91
C GLN A 120 -22.98 18.54 -4.50
N GLU A 121 -22.95 17.51 -5.35
CA GLU A 121 -22.10 16.36 -5.12
C GLU A 121 -20.63 16.71 -5.36
N PRO A 122 -19.71 16.13 -4.58
CA PRO A 122 -18.28 16.32 -4.81
C PRO A 122 -17.92 15.87 -6.22
N SER A 123 -17.05 16.62 -6.90
CA SER A 123 -16.54 16.21 -8.21
C SER A 123 -15.81 14.86 -8.10
N TRP A 124 -15.74 14.12 -9.21
CA TRP A 124 -15.05 12.83 -9.27
C TRP A 124 -13.59 12.91 -8.75
N ARG A 125 -12.94 14.06 -8.93
CA ARG A 125 -11.58 14.32 -8.43
C ARG A 125 -11.54 14.32 -6.90
N HIS A 126 -12.50 14.97 -6.25
CA HIS A 126 -12.61 14.97 -4.78
C HIS A 126 -12.98 13.59 -4.26
N ALA A 127 -13.88 12.88 -4.94
CA ALA A 127 -14.23 11.52 -4.57
C ALA A 127 -13.03 10.57 -4.67
N PHE A 128 -12.26 10.65 -5.75
CA PHE A 128 -11.03 9.87 -5.93
C PHE A 128 -9.97 10.21 -4.88
N LEU A 129 -9.74 11.50 -4.63
CA LEU A 129 -8.76 11.95 -3.65
C LEU A 129 -9.15 11.51 -2.23
N SER A 130 -10.43 11.66 -1.86
CA SER A 130 -10.95 11.20 -0.58
C SER A 130 -10.84 9.69 -0.40
N TRP A 131 -11.06 8.92 -1.47
CA TRP A 131 -10.84 7.48 -1.47
C TRP A 131 -9.35 7.13 -1.30
N LEU A 132 -8.46 7.81 -2.03
CA LEU A 132 -7.02 7.58 -1.97
C LEU A 132 -6.43 7.95 -0.60
N LEU A 133 -6.92 9.01 0.02
CA LEU A 133 -6.50 9.47 1.35
C LEU A 133 -7.16 8.68 2.50
N ASN A 134 -7.88 7.61 2.21
CA ASN A 134 -8.32 6.68 3.24
C ASN A 134 -7.14 5.82 3.72
N PRO A 135 -6.82 5.78 5.04
CA PRO A 135 -5.67 5.03 5.57
C PRO A 135 -5.68 3.55 5.19
N GLN A 136 -6.87 2.92 5.11
CA GLN A 136 -7.01 1.52 4.73
C GLN A 136 -6.65 1.30 3.26
N VAL A 137 -7.07 2.23 2.37
CA VAL A 137 -6.74 2.17 0.94
C VAL A 137 -5.25 2.40 0.72
N ALA A 138 -4.69 3.42 1.35
CA ALA A 138 -3.26 3.72 1.28
C ALA A 138 -2.39 2.52 1.73
N TYR A 139 -2.81 1.85 2.81
CA TYR A 139 -2.15 0.65 3.32
C TYR A 139 -2.22 -0.52 2.33
N ILE A 140 -3.39 -0.81 1.78
CA ILE A 140 -3.56 -1.88 0.79
C ILE A 140 -2.73 -1.59 -0.47
N LEU A 141 -2.76 -0.35 -0.98
CA LEU A 141 -1.94 0.07 -2.12
C LEU A 141 -0.44 -0.08 -1.84
N LEU A 142 -0.01 0.23 -0.62
CA LEU A 142 1.40 0.05 -0.21
C LEU A 142 1.79 -1.43 -0.28
N LEU A 143 0.99 -2.32 0.28
CA LEU A 143 1.29 -3.76 0.26
C LEU A 143 1.24 -4.35 -1.15
N ILE A 144 0.26 -3.96 -1.98
CA ILE A 144 0.20 -4.34 -3.41
C ILE A 144 1.45 -3.81 -4.13
N GLY A 145 1.85 -2.58 -3.84
CA GLY A 145 3.05 -1.97 -4.41
C GLY A 145 4.31 -2.75 -4.08
N VAL A 146 4.52 -3.06 -2.80
CA VAL A 146 5.67 -3.87 -2.33
C VAL A 146 5.65 -5.25 -2.98
N ALA A 147 4.50 -5.92 -3.02
CA ALA A 147 4.37 -7.24 -3.65
C ALA A 147 4.64 -7.18 -5.16
N GLY A 148 4.12 -6.19 -5.87
CA GLY A 148 4.33 -6.04 -7.32
C GLY A 148 5.79 -5.76 -7.68
N VAL A 149 6.47 -4.90 -6.93
CA VAL A 149 7.91 -4.66 -7.08
C VAL A 149 8.71 -5.92 -6.75
N PHE A 150 8.31 -6.66 -5.72
CA PHE A 150 8.92 -7.95 -5.41
C PHE A 150 8.84 -8.92 -6.60
N PHE A 151 7.66 -9.05 -7.24
CA PHE A 151 7.50 -9.93 -8.40
C PHE A 151 8.39 -9.53 -9.57
N GLU A 152 8.50 -8.25 -9.88
CA GLU A 152 9.35 -7.76 -10.98
C GLU A 152 10.83 -8.04 -10.72
N LEU A 153 11.30 -7.82 -9.49
CA LEU A 153 12.68 -8.10 -9.09
C LEU A 153 13.00 -9.60 -9.03
N SER A 154 12.00 -10.42 -8.72
CA SER A 154 12.13 -11.89 -8.61
C SER A 154 12.06 -12.59 -9.96
N THR A 155 11.26 -12.08 -10.90
CA THR A 155 11.02 -12.70 -12.22
C THR A 155 11.08 -11.62 -13.30
N PRO A 156 12.28 -11.16 -13.67
CA PRO A 156 12.41 -10.09 -14.67
C PRO A 156 11.78 -10.49 -16.00
N GLY A 157 10.93 -9.58 -16.53
CA GLY A 157 10.19 -9.78 -17.78
C GLY A 157 8.68 -9.98 -17.62
N VAL A 158 8.16 -10.12 -16.42
CA VAL A 158 6.70 -10.12 -16.14
C VAL A 158 6.24 -8.69 -15.90
N ILE A 159 6.19 -7.87 -16.93
CA ILE A 159 6.01 -6.41 -16.88
C ILE A 159 4.74 -5.98 -16.12
N LEU A 160 3.64 -6.71 -16.23
CA LEU A 160 2.32 -6.34 -15.68
C LEU A 160 2.32 -6.15 -14.14
N PRO A 161 2.79 -7.09 -13.31
CA PRO A 161 2.83 -6.93 -11.87
C PRO A 161 3.77 -5.79 -11.43
N GLY A 162 4.90 -5.60 -12.12
CA GLY A 162 5.84 -4.53 -11.83
C GLY A 162 5.26 -3.14 -12.06
N VAL A 163 4.61 -2.92 -13.21
CA VAL A 163 3.97 -1.64 -13.54
C VAL A 163 2.81 -1.35 -12.59
N ALA A 164 1.93 -2.34 -12.37
CA ALA A 164 0.80 -2.19 -11.45
C ALA A 164 1.28 -1.95 -10.00
N GLY A 165 2.30 -2.69 -9.57
CA GLY A 165 2.92 -2.52 -8.25
C GLY A 165 3.60 -1.17 -8.09
N GLY A 166 4.37 -0.73 -9.09
CA GLY A 166 5.01 0.58 -9.09
C GLY A 166 4.00 1.73 -9.01
N LEU A 167 2.93 1.66 -9.81
CA LEU A 167 1.84 2.66 -9.74
C LEU A 167 1.15 2.65 -8.37
N SER A 168 0.83 1.47 -7.84
CA SER A 168 0.23 1.33 -6.50
C SER A 168 1.13 1.91 -5.42
N LEU A 169 2.45 1.67 -5.51
CA LEU A 169 3.43 2.22 -4.57
C LEU A 169 3.50 3.74 -4.64
N LEU A 170 3.51 4.33 -5.83
CA LEU A 170 3.50 5.80 -6.00
C LEU A 170 2.25 6.43 -5.42
N LEU A 171 1.07 5.84 -5.67
CA LEU A 171 -0.20 6.30 -5.09
C LEU A 171 -0.21 6.17 -3.57
N ALA A 172 0.30 5.06 -3.05
CA ALA A 172 0.43 4.84 -1.60
C ALA A 172 1.35 5.88 -0.97
N LEU A 173 2.54 6.12 -1.53
CA LEU A 173 3.49 7.11 -1.02
C LEU A 173 2.91 8.53 -1.05
N TYR A 174 2.17 8.88 -2.10
CA TYR A 174 1.45 10.14 -2.16
C TYR A 174 0.43 10.23 -1.01
N ALA A 175 -0.41 9.21 -0.82
CA ALA A 175 -1.38 9.19 0.27
C ALA A 175 -0.71 9.29 1.65
N LEU A 176 0.37 8.53 1.86
CA LEU A 176 1.14 8.54 3.11
C LEU A 176 1.87 9.86 3.38
N SER A 177 2.17 10.65 2.34
CA SER A 177 2.75 12.00 2.52
C SER A 177 1.77 13.01 3.11
N VAL A 178 0.46 12.77 2.96
CA VAL A 178 -0.61 13.63 3.47
C VAL A 178 -1.17 13.09 4.78
N LEU A 179 -1.22 11.76 4.92
CA LEU A 179 -1.74 11.10 6.11
C LEU A 179 -0.71 11.15 7.25
N PRO A 180 -1.15 11.31 8.51
CA PRO A 180 -0.25 11.21 9.65
C PRO A 180 0.24 9.76 9.79
N THR A 181 1.49 9.52 9.43
CA THR A 181 2.09 8.20 9.40
C THR A 181 3.34 8.11 10.26
N ASN A 182 3.59 6.92 10.82
CA ASN A 182 4.79 6.62 11.58
C ASN A 182 5.89 6.09 10.64
N ALA A 183 6.99 6.83 10.53
CA ALA A 183 8.13 6.45 9.69
C ALA A 183 8.73 5.08 10.08
N ALA A 184 8.75 4.73 11.38
CA ALA A 184 9.23 3.42 11.82
C ALA A 184 8.34 2.28 11.30
N GLY A 185 7.02 2.47 11.28
CA GLY A 185 6.07 1.51 10.68
C GLY A 185 6.31 1.32 9.20
N LEU A 186 6.49 2.42 8.46
CA LEU A 186 6.80 2.38 7.02
C LEU A 186 8.13 1.67 6.74
N LEU A 187 9.18 2.03 7.45
CA LEU A 187 10.49 1.38 7.29
C LEU A 187 10.44 -0.11 7.61
N LEU A 188 9.67 -0.51 8.62
CA LEU A 188 9.51 -1.91 9.00
C LEU A 188 8.75 -2.70 7.93
N LEU A 189 7.75 -2.09 7.28
CA LEU A 189 7.05 -2.70 6.13
C LEU A 189 7.98 -2.90 4.92
N LEU A 190 8.76 -1.88 4.57
CA LEU A 190 9.73 -1.97 3.48
C LEU A 190 10.83 -3.01 3.79
N PHE A 191 11.32 -3.03 5.03
CA PHE A 191 12.28 -4.01 5.50
C PHE A 191 11.72 -5.43 5.41
N GLY A 192 10.46 -5.65 5.82
CA GLY A 192 9.77 -6.93 5.70
C GLY A 192 9.72 -7.43 4.25
N GLY A 193 9.33 -6.56 3.30
CA GLY A 193 9.39 -6.87 1.86
C GLY A 193 10.80 -7.20 1.38
N GLY A 194 11.81 -6.48 1.85
CA GLY A 194 13.22 -6.72 1.55
C GLY A 194 13.72 -8.09 2.03
N LEU A 195 13.24 -8.56 3.20
CA LEU A 195 13.61 -9.89 3.71
C LEU A 195 13.10 -11.02 2.81
N PHE A 196 11.91 -10.89 2.21
CA PHE A 196 11.42 -11.85 1.22
C PHE A 196 12.28 -11.85 -0.06
N LEU A 197 12.77 -10.68 -0.50
CA LEU A 197 13.70 -10.61 -1.64
C LEU A 197 15.04 -11.30 -1.32
N LEU A 198 15.55 -11.13 -0.12
CA LEU A 198 16.78 -11.78 0.32
C LEU A 198 16.65 -13.30 0.38
N GLU A 199 15.50 -13.84 0.75
CA GLU A 199 15.22 -15.28 0.80
C GLU A 199 15.47 -15.97 -0.54
N ILE A 200 15.28 -15.27 -1.67
CA ILE A 200 15.51 -15.82 -3.01
C ILE A 200 17.00 -16.11 -3.25
N HIS A 201 17.86 -15.28 -2.68
CA HIS A 201 19.31 -15.33 -2.88
C HIS A 201 20.06 -16.07 -1.77
N VAL A 202 19.46 -16.13 -0.58
CA VAL A 202 20.04 -16.75 0.62
C VAL A 202 19.20 -17.94 1.03
N THR A 203 19.76 -19.13 1.04
CA THR A 203 19.08 -20.36 1.49
C THR A 203 18.92 -20.34 3.01
N SER A 204 17.94 -19.62 3.54
CA SER A 204 17.68 -19.51 4.98
C SER A 204 16.62 -20.48 5.50
N TYR A 205 16.13 -21.37 4.65
CA TYR A 205 15.09 -22.36 5.00
C TYR A 205 13.79 -21.76 5.57
N GLY A 206 13.45 -20.54 5.13
CA GLY A 206 12.22 -19.84 5.55
C GLY A 206 12.39 -18.91 6.77
N LEU A 207 13.59 -18.81 7.35
CA LEU A 207 13.83 -17.92 8.50
C LEU A 207 13.65 -16.43 8.13
N LEU A 208 14.14 -16.02 6.95
CA LEU A 208 13.96 -14.66 6.46
C LEU A 208 12.49 -14.37 6.13
N SER A 209 11.77 -15.34 5.56
CA SER A 209 10.32 -15.21 5.31
C SER A 209 9.53 -15.06 6.60
N LEU A 210 9.85 -15.82 7.66
CA LEU A 210 9.20 -15.70 8.97
C LEU A 210 9.50 -14.32 9.60
N SER A 211 10.74 -13.86 9.50
CA SER A 211 11.14 -12.53 9.98
C SER A 211 10.46 -11.41 9.17
N GLY A 212 10.32 -11.60 7.86
CA GLY A 212 9.57 -10.71 6.96
C GLY A 212 8.08 -10.64 7.33
N LEU A 213 7.44 -11.76 7.64
CA LEU A 213 6.08 -11.80 8.14
C LEU A 213 5.92 -10.98 9.43
N ALA A 214 6.82 -11.19 10.40
CA ALA A 214 6.80 -10.43 11.65
C ALA A 214 6.99 -8.92 11.39
N ALA A 215 7.93 -8.54 10.53
CA ALA A 215 8.18 -7.16 10.17
C ALA A 215 6.97 -6.53 9.48
N LEU A 216 6.33 -7.20 8.52
CA LEU A 216 5.09 -6.73 7.88
C LEU A 216 3.96 -6.57 8.90
N PHE A 217 3.78 -7.51 9.81
CA PHE A 217 2.71 -7.45 10.81
C PHE A 217 2.93 -6.28 11.79
N PHE A 218 4.10 -6.18 12.40
CA PHE A 218 4.40 -5.09 13.34
C PHE A 218 4.49 -3.72 12.64
N GLY A 219 5.02 -3.68 11.42
CA GLY A 219 5.02 -2.48 10.60
C GLY A 219 3.61 -1.97 10.30
N SER A 220 2.67 -2.86 9.99
CA SER A 220 1.26 -2.54 9.78
C SER A 220 0.60 -1.98 11.03
N LEU A 221 0.89 -2.56 12.20
CA LEU A 221 0.37 -2.07 13.48
C LEU A 221 0.90 -0.67 13.84
N LEU A 222 2.14 -0.37 13.47
CA LEU A 222 2.80 0.89 13.82
C LEU A 222 2.51 2.01 12.82
N LEU A 223 2.15 1.69 11.56
CA LEU A 223 2.08 2.66 10.46
C LEU A 223 1.21 3.89 10.76
N PHE A 224 0.05 3.71 11.38
CA PHE A 224 -0.89 4.80 11.74
C PHE A 224 -1.07 4.97 13.25
N ARG A 225 -0.25 4.32 14.07
CA ARG A 225 -0.41 4.36 15.52
C ARG A 225 0.18 5.65 16.11
N GLY A 226 -0.58 6.32 16.97
CA GLY A 226 -0.09 7.46 17.75
C GLY A 226 -0.23 8.83 17.07
N GLN A 227 -0.90 8.94 15.94
CA GLN A 227 -1.03 10.18 15.16
C GLN A 227 -2.45 10.78 15.16
N GLY A 228 -3.26 10.49 16.19
CA GLY A 228 -4.64 11.01 16.28
C GLY A 228 -5.63 10.38 15.29
N VAL A 229 -5.22 9.35 14.58
CA VAL A 229 -6.06 8.49 13.75
C VAL A 229 -6.22 7.17 14.49
N ASP A 230 -7.44 6.66 14.56
CA ASP A 230 -7.66 5.29 14.99
C ASP A 230 -6.83 4.37 14.10
N GLY A 231 -5.90 3.62 14.71
CA GLY A 231 -5.00 2.72 13.97
C GLY A 231 -5.79 1.75 13.10
N LEU A 232 -5.13 1.15 12.11
CA LEU A 232 -5.77 0.16 11.26
C LEU A 232 -6.37 -0.99 12.10
N PRO A 233 -7.61 -1.41 11.83
CA PRO A 233 -8.23 -2.50 12.59
C PRO A 233 -7.52 -3.83 12.30
N LEU A 234 -7.33 -4.65 13.32
CA LEU A 234 -6.72 -5.98 13.20
C LEU A 234 -7.44 -6.88 12.17
N SER A 235 -8.76 -6.69 12.02
CA SER A 235 -9.56 -7.38 11.01
C SER A 235 -9.16 -7.06 9.57
N LEU A 236 -8.48 -5.95 9.33
CA LEU A 236 -7.89 -5.60 8.04
C LEU A 236 -6.42 -6.08 7.97
N ILE A 237 -5.63 -5.81 9.02
CA ILE A 237 -4.18 -6.12 9.03
C ILE A 237 -3.95 -7.63 8.90
N ALA A 238 -4.59 -8.45 9.73
CA ALA A 238 -4.30 -9.88 9.76
C ALA A 238 -4.55 -10.59 8.42
N PRO A 239 -5.72 -10.46 7.75
CA PRO A 239 -5.94 -11.15 6.48
C PRO A 239 -5.07 -10.58 5.34
N THR A 240 -4.81 -9.26 5.31
CA THR A 240 -3.94 -8.66 4.29
C THR A 240 -2.49 -9.11 4.44
N VAL A 241 -1.94 -9.08 5.63
CA VAL A 241 -0.55 -9.55 5.87
C VAL A 241 -0.44 -11.04 5.55
N ILE A 242 -1.37 -11.87 6.03
CA ILE A 242 -1.39 -13.30 5.72
C ILE A 242 -1.47 -13.51 4.19
N GLY A 243 -2.38 -12.82 3.50
CA GLY A 243 -2.54 -12.93 2.05
C GLY A 243 -1.26 -12.57 1.30
N VAL A 244 -0.64 -11.45 1.62
CA VAL A 244 0.63 -11.02 1.02
C VAL A 244 1.75 -12.01 1.33
N CYS A 245 1.88 -12.47 2.57
CA CYS A 245 2.91 -13.43 2.95
C CYS A 245 2.73 -14.78 2.26
N VAL A 246 1.50 -15.28 2.14
CA VAL A 246 1.22 -16.50 1.38
C VAL A 246 1.61 -16.32 -0.09
N LEU A 247 1.24 -15.18 -0.69
CA LEU A 247 1.58 -14.86 -2.07
C LEU A 247 3.10 -14.80 -2.29
N LEU A 248 3.82 -14.08 -1.44
CA LEU A 248 5.27 -13.93 -1.52
C LEU A 248 5.99 -15.27 -1.25
N SER A 249 5.58 -16.01 -0.23
CA SER A 249 6.16 -17.32 0.10
C SER A 249 5.93 -18.34 -1.02
N LEU A 250 4.74 -18.34 -1.63
CA LEU A 250 4.44 -19.18 -2.78
C LEU A 250 5.33 -18.82 -3.98
N ALA A 251 5.54 -17.53 -4.25
CA ALA A 251 6.44 -17.07 -5.30
C ALA A 251 7.89 -17.54 -5.06
N VAL A 252 8.42 -17.36 -3.85
CA VAL A 252 9.74 -17.84 -3.46
C VAL A 252 9.87 -19.36 -3.66
N TRP A 253 8.85 -20.12 -3.22
CA TRP A 253 8.84 -21.57 -3.37
C TRP A 253 8.82 -22.01 -4.84
N LEU A 254 7.99 -21.37 -5.67
CA LEU A 254 7.93 -21.66 -7.11
C LEU A 254 9.27 -21.35 -7.81
N LEU A 255 9.90 -20.22 -7.48
CA LEU A 255 11.20 -19.84 -8.00
C LEU A 255 12.29 -20.86 -7.58
N ALA A 256 12.35 -21.20 -6.30
CA ALA A 256 13.30 -22.19 -5.80
C ALA A 256 13.10 -23.57 -6.46
N LYS A 257 11.83 -23.95 -6.70
CA LYS A 257 11.51 -25.19 -7.45
C LYS A 257 11.97 -25.10 -8.91
N ALA A 258 11.73 -23.97 -9.59
CA ALA A 258 12.15 -23.77 -10.97
C ALA A 258 13.68 -23.81 -11.12
N GLN A 259 14.43 -23.24 -10.19
CA GLN A 259 15.89 -23.28 -10.18
C GLN A 259 16.47 -24.69 -9.97
N ARG A 260 15.73 -25.56 -9.29
CA ARG A 260 16.15 -26.96 -9.05
C ARG A 260 15.81 -27.89 -10.23
N LEU A 261 15.03 -27.46 -11.20
CA LEU A 261 14.75 -28.25 -12.39
C LEU A 261 16.01 -28.31 -13.26
N ARG A 262 16.41 -29.53 -13.65
CA ARG A 262 17.53 -29.72 -14.59
C ARG A 262 17.16 -29.05 -15.92
N PRO A 263 18.10 -28.35 -16.55
CA PRO A 263 17.86 -27.78 -17.88
C PRO A 263 17.55 -28.91 -18.86
N ARG A 264 16.37 -28.84 -19.50
CA ARG A 264 15.94 -29.82 -20.53
C ARG A 264 16.40 -29.44 -21.94
N THR A 265 17.09 -28.32 -22.07
CA THR A 265 17.59 -27.78 -23.35
C THR A 265 19.06 -27.41 -23.26
N GLY A 266 19.76 -27.50 -24.40
CA GLY A 266 21.19 -27.21 -24.49
C GLY A 266 22.07 -28.42 -24.22
N VAL A 267 23.38 -28.23 -24.36
CA VAL A 267 24.38 -29.28 -24.32
C VAL A 267 24.42 -30.07 -22.99
N SER A 268 24.07 -29.39 -21.87
CA SER A 268 23.98 -30.05 -20.56
C SER A 268 22.77 -30.98 -20.41
N ALA A 269 21.76 -30.85 -21.25
CA ALA A 269 20.59 -31.74 -21.24
C ALA A 269 20.90 -33.11 -21.86
N LEU A 270 21.96 -33.20 -22.64
CA LEU A 270 22.40 -34.45 -23.28
C LEU A 270 23.06 -35.41 -22.31
N VAL A 271 23.53 -34.93 -21.15
CA VAL A 271 24.17 -35.75 -20.11
C VAL A 271 23.14 -36.68 -19.46
N GLY A 272 23.43 -37.98 -19.52
CA GLY A 272 22.54 -39.05 -19.01
C GLY A 272 21.64 -39.65 -20.07
N GLU A 273 21.55 -39.07 -21.27
CA GLU A 273 20.78 -39.59 -22.39
C GLU A 273 21.48 -40.75 -23.07
N THR A 274 20.69 -41.61 -23.76
CA THR A 274 21.16 -42.75 -24.46
C THR A 274 21.26 -42.43 -25.96
N ALA A 275 22.48 -42.57 -26.54
CA ALA A 275 22.76 -42.30 -27.95
C ALA A 275 22.99 -43.60 -28.70
N GLN A 276 22.59 -43.67 -29.97
CA GLN A 276 22.81 -44.83 -30.81
C GLN A 276 24.11 -44.69 -31.60
N VAL A 277 25.01 -45.71 -31.51
CA VAL A 277 26.28 -45.72 -32.22
C VAL A 277 26.04 -45.91 -33.71
N ARG A 278 26.46 -44.96 -34.53
CA ARG A 278 26.42 -45.06 -36.01
C ARG A 278 27.71 -45.57 -36.58
N HIS A 279 28.83 -45.16 -36.06
CA HIS A 279 30.14 -45.64 -36.46
C HIS A 279 31.08 -45.50 -35.25
N TRP A 280 31.94 -46.52 -35.06
CA TRP A 280 32.90 -46.49 -33.96
C TRP A 280 34.25 -47.04 -34.44
N SER A 281 35.36 -46.38 -34.10
CA SER A 281 36.74 -46.81 -34.42
C SER A 281 37.68 -46.53 -33.24
N ALA A 282 38.29 -47.57 -32.72
CA ALA A 282 39.15 -47.50 -31.52
C ALA A 282 38.43 -46.79 -30.31
N ASN A 283 38.84 -45.61 -29.92
CA ASN A 283 38.30 -44.87 -28.77
C ASN A 283 37.36 -43.74 -29.12
N ALA A 284 37.05 -43.51 -30.39
CA ALA A 284 36.17 -42.43 -30.84
C ALA A 284 35.18 -42.93 -31.90
N GLY A 285 34.07 -42.27 -32.04
CA GLY A 285 33.07 -42.63 -33.00
C GLY A 285 32.00 -41.52 -33.21
N LYS A 286 30.98 -41.86 -33.99
CA LYS A 286 29.81 -41.00 -34.24
C LYS A 286 28.59 -41.67 -33.67
N VAL A 287 27.86 -40.90 -32.85
CA VAL A 287 26.62 -41.36 -32.25
C VAL A 287 25.47 -40.46 -32.69
N PHE A 288 24.27 -41.02 -32.75
CA PHE A 288 23.04 -40.35 -33.13
C PHE A 288 22.25 -40.07 -31.85
N LEU A 289 21.96 -38.80 -31.61
CA LEU A 289 21.20 -38.32 -30.44
C LEU A 289 20.31 -37.14 -30.80
N HIS A 290 19.06 -37.22 -30.46
CA HIS A 290 18.05 -36.15 -30.67
C HIS A 290 17.94 -35.66 -32.15
N GLY A 291 18.15 -36.54 -33.10
CA GLY A 291 18.07 -36.18 -34.53
C GLY A 291 19.38 -35.71 -35.16
N GLU A 292 20.46 -35.61 -34.39
CA GLU A 292 21.75 -35.11 -34.84
C GLU A 292 22.86 -36.17 -34.67
N ILE A 293 23.91 -36.05 -35.48
CA ILE A 293 25.12 -36.90 -35.37
C ILE A 293 26.19 -36.12 -34.60
N TRP A 294 26.61 -36.71 -33.51
CA TRP A 294 27.63 -36.15 -32.62
C TRP A 294 28.91 -36.96 -32.67
N ASP A 295 30.03 -36.27 -32.56
CA ASP A 295 31.31 -36.94 -32.32
C ASP A 295 31.37 -37.36 -30.84
N ALA A 296 31.84 -38.60 -30.62
CA ALA A 296 31.86 -39.19 -29.28
C ALA A 296 33.16 -39.89 -28.99
N VAL A 297 33.62 -39.86 -27.75
CA VAL A 297 34.78 -40.59 -27.23
C VAL A 297 34.39 -41.34 -25.96
N LEU A 298 35.06 -42.49 -25.75
CA LEU A 298 34.92 -43.22 -24.49
C LEU A 298 35.48 -42.46 -23.31
N GLU A 299 34.83 -42.62 -22.18
CA GLU A 299 35.28 -42.05 -20.91
C GLU A 299 36.71 -42.55 -20.61
N PRO A 300 37.68 -41.65 -20.32
CA PRO A 300 39.06 -42.05 -20.00
C PRO A 300 39.11 -42.94 -18.74
N GLY A 301 39.69 -44.12 -18.87
CA GLY A 301 39.82 -45.07 -17.77
C GLY A 301 38.67 -46.08 -17.61
N ALA A 302 37.66 -46.02 -18.44
CA ALA A 302 36.64 -47.06 -18.45
C ALA A 302 37.15 -48.35 -19.09
N HIS A 303 37.21 -49.43 -18.33
CA HIS A 303 37.50 -50.79 -18.83
C HIS A 303 36.23 -51.41 -19.45
N ALA A 304 35.55 -50.62 -20.31
CA ALA A 304 34.33 -51.07 -20.95
C ALA A 304 34.63 -51.63 -22.34
N PRO A 305 33.84 -52.61 -22.83
CA PRO A 305 33.99 -53.13 -24.17
C PRO A 305 33.73 -52.02 -25.20
N THR A 306 34.46 -52.05 -26.31
CA THR A 306 34.34 -51.08 -27.40
C THR A 306 32.93 -51.08 -27.93
N PRO A 307 32.21 -49.91 -27.99
CA PRO A 307 30.86 -49.85 -28.50
C PRO A 307 30.76 -50.38 -29.94
N GLN A 308 29.78 -51.23 -30.21
CA GLN A 308 29.55 -51.75 -31.55
C GLN A 308 28.58 -50.85 -32.32
N THR A 309 28.76 -50.77 -33.65
CA THR A 309 27.84 -50.08 -34.54
C THR A 309 26.41 -50.64 -34.40
N GLY A 310 25.43 -49.76 -34.16
CA GLY A 310 24.07 -50.11 -33.84
C GLY A 310 23.76 -50.29 -32.36
N GLY A 311 24.76 -50.37 -31.50
CA GLY A 311 24.61 -50.43 -30.04
C GLY A 311 24.25 -49.08 -29.44
N THR A 312 23.99 -49.07 -28.14
CA THR A 312 23.65 -47.85 -27.34
C THR A 312 24.79 -47.50 -26.42
N VAL A 313 25.00 -46.22 -26.23
CA VAL A 313 25.96 -45.64 -25.28
C VAL A 313 25.26 -44.54 -24.48
N ARG A 314 25.69 -44.36 -23.21
CA ARG A 314 25.17 -43.32 -22.36
C ARG A 314 26.09 -42.11 -22.34
N VAL A 315 25.59 -40.92 -22.52
CA VAL A 315 26.35 -39.68 -22.44
C VAL A 315 26.70 -39.38 -20.97
N VAL A 316 27.98 -39.34 -20.65
CA VAL A 316 28.49 -39.05 -19.29
C VAL A 316 28.79 -37.57 -19.14
N ALA A 317 29.40 -36.96 -20.17
CA ALA A 317 29.70 -35.54 -20.18
C ALA A 317 29.72 -34.99 -21.61
N VAL A 318 29.67 -33.68 -21.75
CA VAL A 318 29.86 -33.01 -23.04
C VAL A 318 30.94 -31.94 -22.87
N LYS A 319 31.93 -31.95 -23.75
CA LYS A 319 33.02 -30.99 -23.76
C LYS A 319 33.31 -30.55 -25.20
N ASP A 320 33.22 -29.25 -25.44
CA ASP A 320 33.55 -28.64 -26.76
C ASP A 320 32.87 -29.34 -27.95
N MET A 321 31.54 -29.59 -27.87
CA MET A 321 30.73 -30.29 -28.88
C MET A 321 31.07 -31.78 -29.04
N LEU A 322 31.91 -32.35 -28.17
CA LEU A 322 32.29 -33.78 -28.14
C LEU A 322 31.54 -34.47 -27.00
N LEU A 323 30.85 -35.57 -27.28
CA LEU A 323 30.20 -36.36 -26.26
C LEU A 323 31.22 -37.35 -25.63
N ILE A 324 31.34 -37.32 -24.30
CA ILE A 324 32.03 -38.35 -23.55
C ILE A 324 30.98 -39.40 -23.18
N VAL A 325 31.19 -40.64 -23.65
CA VAL A 325 30.18 -41.71 -23.50
C VAL A 325 30.76 -42.89 -22.72
N ALA A 326 29.89 -43.54 -21.96
CA ALA A 326 30.14 -44.85 -21.38
C ALA A 326 29.36 -45.90 -22.17
N ALA A 327 29.93 -47.10 -22.32
CA ALA A 327 29.20 -48.21 -22.89
C ALA A 327 27.99 -48.54 -22.00
N ASP A 328 26.80 -48.52 -22.57
CA ASP A 328 25.62 -48.93 -21.84
C ASP A 328 25.65 -50.46 -21.74
N VAL A 329 26.04 -50.97 -20.58
CA VAL A 329 25.92 -52.38 -20.28
C VAL A 329 24.43 -52.62 -20.03
N GLY A 330 23.65 -52.76 -21.13
CA GLY A 330 22.24 -53.03 -21.04
C GLY A 330 21.99 -54.23 -20.14
N GLU A 331 21.21 -54.05 -19.12
CA GLU A 331 20.48 -55.15 -18.48
C GLU A 331 19.76 -55.89 -19.58
N ARG A 332 20.19 -57.09 -19.88
CA ARG A 332 19.43 -58.01 -20.77
C ARG A 332 18.09 -58.30 -20.09
N PRO A 333 17.04 -58.42 -20.86
CA PRO A 333 15.68 -58.67 -20.37
C PRO A 333 15.57 -59.94 -19.54
#